data_09710b611434b61b436ae2751fc3dec0
#
_entry.id   09710b611434b61b436ae2751fc3dec0
#
_cell.length_a   1.000
_cell.length_b   1.000
_cell.length_c   1.000
_cell.angle_alpha   90.00
_cell.angle_beta   90.00
_cell.angle_gamma   90.00
#
_symmetry.space_group_name_H-M   'P 1'
#
loop_
_entity.id
_entity.type
_entity.pdbx_description
1 polymer ?
#
loop_
_entity_poly.entity_id
_entity_poly.type
_entity_poly.pdbx_seq_one_letter_code
_entity_poly.pdbx_strand_id
1 'polypeptide(L)'
;FGTVVETYTDKVIDGYVLDTDTAPITIGTGDNVIKVYYVKSTYKITYRITGSYFTDDEYATETYEFGADVTAIATPKRSGYIFHGWNGVPQTMPAKDVVVTGYYTKTGGGGGYDPEPKEPIEIVEEEVAIPLNKDDHFAYIVGYPDNTVQPEGIITREEVAAVFYRLLDANYRETIKTTSNDFPDVGLDRWSSKHIGTLASVGIVVGYPDGSFRPGNSITRAEIATIASKFDKLSPFTDNSFSDITGHWANQYINSAAQKGWVNGYPDGTFKPDQAITRAEFMTLVNNVLERRVQKENILPDAKQFPDLSSNEWYYEEVQEAINSHYYQRATRQDYEEWTEIYYPQLDM
;
A
#
# COMPACT_ATOMS: atom_id res chain seq x y z
N PHE A 1 -33.90 19.74 28.73
CA PHE A 1 -34.32 21.12 28.85
C PHE A 1 -33.43 21.82 29.87
N GLY A 2 -32.83 22.96 29.52
CA GLY A 2 -31.90 23.69 30.37
C GLY A 2 -30.47 23.08 30.45
N THR A 3 -30.21 21.95 29.84
CA THR A 3 -28.88 21.36 29.79
C THR A 3 -28.00 22.18 28.83
N VAL A 4 -26.79 22.51 29.26
CA VAL A 4 -25.78 23.13 28.39
C VAL A 4 -25.03 22.02 27.66
N VAL A 5 -24.91 22.13 26.35
CA VAL A 5 -24.08 21.26 25.52
C VAL A 5 -22.79 22.00 25.25
N GLU A 6 -21.69 21.54 25.84
CA GLU A 6 -20.37 22.14 25.75
C GLU A 6 -19.45 21.35 24.79
N THR A 7 -19.79 20.07 24.51
CA THR A 7 -19.01 19.18 23.66
C THR A 7 -19.89 18.49 22.63
N TYR A 8 -19.36 18.27 21.45
CA TYR A 8 -19.98 17.54 20.34
C TYR A 8 -18.88 16.76 19.62
N THR A 9 -19.30 15.77 18.83
CA THR A 9 -18.34 14.99 18.03
C THR A 9 -18.06 15.75 16.74
N ASP A 10 -16.79 16.11 16.54
CA ASP A 10 -16.34 16.77 15.33
C ASP A 10 -16.35 15.80 14.15
N LYS A 11 -16.66 16.35 12.97
CA LYS A 11 -16.46 15.65 11.72
C LYS A 11 -15.05 15.97 11.19
N VAL A 12 -14.25 14.95 10.94
CA VAL A 12 -13.00 15.13 10.21
C VAL A 12 -13.31 15.50 8.76
N ILE A 13 -12.78 16.64 8.29
CA ILE A 13 -12.91 17.12 6.91
C ILE A 13 -11.50 17.40 6.39
N ASP A 14 -11.07 16.66 5.37
CA ASP A 14 -9.73 16.81 4.80
C ASP A 14 -9.49 18.25 4.34
N GLY A 15 -8.35 18.78 4.73
CA GLY A 15 -7.96 20.15 4.42
C GLY A 15 -8.59 21.23 5.30
N TYR A 16 -9.34 20.86 6.34
CA TYR A 16 -9.96 21.81 7.27
C TYR A 16 -9.68 21.44 8.72
N VAL A 17 -9.60 22.47 9.56
CA VAL A 17 -9.56 22.35 11.02
C VAL A 17 -10.76 23.03 11.63
N LEU A 18 -11.19 22.55 12.80
CA LEU A 18 -12.28 23.16 13.56
C LEU A 18 -11.90 24.59 13.93
N ASP A 19 -12.83 25.53 13.68
CA ASP A 19 -12.74 26.88 14.20
C ASP A 19 -13.08 26.87 15.70
N THR A 20 -12.24 27.48 16.52
CA THR A 20 -12.38 27.46 17.99
C THR A 20 -13.53 28.33 18.52
N ASP A 21 -14.21 29.08 17.65
CA ASP A 21 -15.27 30.04 18.04
C ASP A 21 -16.68 29.42 18.15
N THR A 22 -16.82 28.09 18.17
CA THR A 22 -18.12 27.46 18.34
C THR A 22 -18.61 27.60 19.80
N ALA A 23 -19.64 28.41 20.02
CA ALA A 23 -20.17 28.64 21.33
C ALA A 23 -21.07 27.50 21.80
N PRO A 24 -21.06 27.17 23.12
CA PRO A 24 -21.99 26.21 23.70
C PRO A 24 -23.43 26.71 23.61
N ILE A 25 -24.39 25.78 23.51
CA ILE A 25 -25.82 26.13 23.50
C ILE A 25 -26.56 25.53 24.71
N THR A 26 -27.58 26.21 25.13
CA THR A 26 -28.51 25.67 26.15
C THR A 26 -29.73 25.09 25.45
N ILE A 27 -30.07 23.84 25.78
CA ILE A 27 -31.19 23.11 25.18
C ILE A 27 -32.51 23.78 25.58
N GLY A 28 -33.23 24.28 24.60
CA GLY A 28 -34.53 24.89 24.71
C GLY A 28 -35.70 23.99 24.27
N THR A 29 -36.92 24.54 24.19
CA THR A 29 -38.15 23.83 23.79
C THR A 29 -38.37 23.77 22.28
N GLY A 30 -37.59 24.49 21.49
CA GLY A 30 -37.62 24.47 20.01
C GLY A 30 -36.47 23.66 19.40
N ASP A 31 -36.27 23.84 18.12
CA ASP A 31 -35.13 23.24 17.44
C ASP A 31 -33.81 23.77 18.02
N ASN A 32 -32.93 22.86 18.40
CA ASN A 32 -31.63 23.19 18.96
C ASN A 32 -30.57 22.91 17.88
N VAL A 33 -29.92 23.95 17.41
CA VAL A 33 -28.93 23.87 16.33
C VAL A 33 -27.58 24.35 16.84
N ILE A 34 -26.57 23.47 16.79
CA ILE A 34 -25.16 23.84 16.99
C ILE A 34 -24.56 24.05 15.60
N LYS A 35 -24.02 25.22 15.35
CA LYS A 35 -23.26 25.52 14.13
C LYS A 35 -21.78 25.30 14.43
N VAL A 36 -21.18 24.41 13.67
CA VAL A 36 -19.75 24.08 13.75
C VAL A 36 -19.06 24.70 12.54
N TYR A 37 -18.04 25.49 12.78
CA TYR A 37 -17.29 26.18 11.74
C TYR A 37 -15.93 25.52 11.56
N TYR A 38 -15.49 25.47 10.31
CA TYR A 38 -14.19 24.95 9.91
C TYR A 38 -13.44 26.00 9.10
N VAL A 39 -12.13 26.09 9.34
CA VAL A 39 -11.23 26.92 8.56
C VAL A 39 -10.28 26.04 7.75
N LYS A 40 -9.80 26.55 6.61
CA LYS A 40 -8.84 25.82 5.80
C LYS A 40 -7.52 25.64 6.54
N SER A 41 -6.99 24.43 6.50
CA SER A 41 -5.63 24.13 6.99
C SER A 41 -4.59 24.70 6.03
N THR A 42 -3.40 24.93 6.53
CA THR A 42 -2.23 25.31 5.73
C THR A 42 -1.25 24.13 5.65
N TYR A 43 -0.66 23.95 4.47
CA TYR A 43 0.31 22.90 4.17
C TYR A 43 1.56 23.49 3.53
N LYS A 44 2.67 22.77 3.61
CA LYS A 44 3.96 23.22 3.11
C LYS A 44 4.32 22.56 1.78
N ILE A 45 4.98 23.32 0.91
CA ILE A 45 5.72 22.78 -0.23
C ILE A 45 7.20 22.97 0.07
N THR A 46 7.95 21.87 0.15
CA THR A 46 9.40 21.87 0.30
C THR A 46 10.06 21.59 -1.03
N TYR A 47 10.85 22.52 -1.54
CA TYR A 47 11.62 22.39 -2.76
C TYR A 47 12.99 21.81 -2.44
N ARG A 48 13.36 20.70 -3.09
CA ARG A 48 14.65 20.04 -2.93
C ARG A 48 15.44 20.05 -4.24
N ILE A 49 16.74 20.19 -4.13
CA ILE A 49 17.65 19.99 -5.26
C ILE A 49 18.34 18.64 -5.06
N THR A 50 18.18 17.74 -6.04
CA THR A 50 18.70 16.37 -6.02
C THR A 50 19.78 16.21 -7.10
N GLY A 51 20.67 15.23 -6.93
CA GLY A 51 21.66 14.84 -7.94
C GLY A 51 23.10 14.84 -7.46
N SER A 52 23.99 14.23 -8.26
CA SER A 52 25.39 13.97 -7.91
C SER A 52 26.26 15.22 -7.80
N TYR A 53 25.85 16.35 -8.33
CA TYR A 53 26.63 17.58 -8.27
C TYR A 53 26.22 18.51 -7.13
N PHE A 54 24.94 18.49 -6.75
CA PHE A 54 24.38 19.29 -5.66
C PHE A 54 23.16 18.58 -5.09
N THR A 55 23.10 18.54 -3.78
CA THR A 55 21.93 18.10 -3.02
C THR A 55 21.61 19.18 -2.01
N ASP A 56 20.34 19.61 -1.96
CA ASP A 56 19.83 20.54 -0.96
C ASP A 56 18.44 20.04 -0.57
N ASP A 57 18.33 19.48 0.62
CA ASP A 57 17.10 18.85 1.11
C ASP A 57 15.99 19.85 1.46
N GLU A 58 16.36 21.13 1.60
CA GLU A 58 15.41 22.21 1.87
C GLU A 58 15.85 23.51 1.17
N TYR A 59 15.91 23.47 -0.16
CA TYR A 59 16.28 24.65 -0.97
C TYR A 59 15.36 25.84 -0.74
N ALA A 60 14.05 25.60 -0.62
CA ALA A 60 13.03 26.58 -0.28
C ALA A 60 11.78 25.88 0.29
N THR A 61 11.04 26.60 1.13
CA THR A 61 9.75 26.13 1.64
C THR A 61 8.71 27.26 1.51
N GLU A 62 7.54 26.91 0.97
CA GLU A 62 6.39 27.80 0.88
C GLU A 62 5.19 27.19 1.60
N THR A 63 4.28 28.02 2.10
CA THR A 63 3.08 27.58 2.80
C THR A 63 1.84 28.09 2.06
N TYR A 64 0.90 27.19 1.81
CA TYR A 64 -0.36 27.46 1.11
C TYR A 64 -1.55 26.98 1.94
N GLU A 65 -2.69 27.67 1.79
CA GLU A 65 -3.96 27.13 2.27
C GLU A 65 -4.42 25.96 1.39
N PHE A 66 -5.13 25.02 1.97
CA PHE A 66 -5.76 23.92 1.24
C PHE A 66 -6.58 24.45 0.02
N GLY A 67 -6.33 23.86 -1.15
CA GLY A 67 -7.00 24.21 -2.40
C GLY A 67 -6.56 25.56 -3.02
N ALA A 68 -5.54 26.23 -2.49
CA ALA A 68 -4.95 27.40 -3.14
C ALA A 68 -4.18 27.00 -4.40
N ASP A 69 -4.24 27.84 -5.45
CA ASP A 69 -3.45 27.66 -6.67
C ASP A 69 -1.94 27.76 -6.33
N VAL A 70 -1.17 26.82 -6.85
CA VAL A 70 0.28 26.73 -6.62
C VAL A 70 1.02 27.14 -7.89
N THR A 71 1.97 28.04 -7.72
CA THR A 71 2.94 28.39 -8.76
C THR A 71 4.34 28.02 -8.28
N ALA A 72 5.08 27.25 -9.08
CA ALA A 72 6.45 26.89 -8.72
C ALA A 72 7.32 28.12 -8.49
N ILE A 73 8.24 28.01 -7.51
CA ILE A 73 9.26 29.06 -7.29
C ILE A 73 10.12 29.26 -8.53
N ALA A 74 10.77 30.44 -8.60
CA ALA A 74 11.63 30.78 -9.72
C ALA A 74 12.74 29.73 -9.92
N THR A 75 13.05 29.43 -11.18
CA THR A 75 14.11 28.50 -11.55
C THR A 75 15.47 28.98 -10.99
N PRO A 76 16.12 28.16 -10.17
CA PRO A 76 17.41 28.54 -9.60
C PRO A 76 18.50 28.57 -10.69
N LYS A 77 19.34 29.60 -10.68
CA LYS A 77 20.42 29.78 -11.67
C LYS A 77 21.79 29.45 -11.05
N ARG A 78 22.58 28.67 -11.77
CA ARG A 78 23.94 28.33 -11.35
C ARG A 78 24.88 28.32 -12.54
N SER A 79 25.99 29.08 -12.41
CA SER A 79 26.98 29.21 -13.50
C SER A 79 27.64 27.88 -13.85
N GLY A 80 27.65 27.51 -15.13
CA GLY A 80 28.21 26.24 -15.61
C GLY A 80 27.26 25.03 -15.47
N TYR A 81 25.99 25.24 -15.11
CA TYR A 81 24.98 24.17 -14.95
C TYR A 81 23.64 24.57 -15.54
N ILE A 82 22.90 23.59 -16.02
CA ILE A 82 21.51 23.72 -16.50
C ILE A 82 20.62 23.10 -15.43
N PHE A 83 19.59 23.85 -15.00
CA PHE A 83 18.52 23.32 -14.15
C PHE A 83 17.39 22.75 -14.99
N HIS A 84 16.94 21.53 -14.67
CA HIS A 84 15.96 20.77 -15.45
C HIS A 84 14.50 20.96 -15.01
N GLY A 85 14.23 22.05 -14.30
CA GLY A 85 12.88 22.39 -13.86
C GLY A 85 12.50 21.72 -12.52
N TRP A 86 11.37 22.19 -11.99
CA TRP A 86 10.78 21.61 -10.78
C TRP A 86 9.77 20.52 -11.16
N ASN A 87 9.90 19.35 -10.58
CA ASN A 87 9.03 18.20 -10.76
C ASN A 87 8.15 17.98 -9.52
N GLY A 88 6.89 17.59 -9.73
CA GLY A 88 5.95 17.31 -8.63
C GLY A 88 5.22 18.54 -8.09
N VAL A 89 5.24 19.70 -8.80
CA VAL A 89 4.47 20.89 -8.41
C VAL A 89 2.98 20.63 -8.64
N PRO A 90 2.14 20.63 -7.59
CA PRO A 90 0.70 20.44 -7.76
C PRO A 90 0.06 21.69 -8.38
N GLN A 91 -1.06 21.54 -9.06
CA GLN A 91 -1.83 22.70 -9.56
C GLN A 91 -2.51 23.46 -8.42
N THR A 92 -3.04 22.72 -7.44
CA THR A 92 -3.66 23.28 -6.24
C THR A 92 -3.12 22.57 -5.01
N MET A 93 -3.03 23.27 -3.86
CA MET A 93 -2.49 22.68 -2.64
C MET A 93 -3.37 21.54 -2.09
N PRO A 94 -2.88 20.31 -2.03
CA PRO A 94 -3.61 19.19 -1.45
C PRO A 94 -3.69 19.29 0.08
N ALA A 95 -4.51 18.43 0.72
CA ALA A 95 -4.64 18.38 2.17
C ALA A 95 -3.45 17.68 2.85
N LYS A 96 -2.22 17.97 2.38
CA LYS A 96 -0.95 17.43 2.91
C LYS A 96 0.23 18.29 2.48
N ASP A 97 1.35 18.12 3.17
CA ASP A 97 2.64 18.69 2.75
C ASP A 97 3.14 18.01 1.45
N VAL A 98 3.82 18.78 0.59
CA VAL A 98 4.33 18.33 -0.71
C VAL A 98 5.83 18.54 -0.78
N VAL A 99 6.55 17.61 -1.37
CA VAL A 99 7.95 17.74 -1.75
C VAL A 99 8.05 17.88 -3.26
N VAL A 100 8.76 18.92 -3.71
CA VAL A 100 9.02 19.21 -5.12
C VAL A 100 10.53 19.10 -5.34
N THR A 101 10.95 18.40 -6.41
CA THR A 101 12.36 18.14 -6.69
C THR A 101 12.81 18.80 -7.99
N GLY A 102 14.10 19.16 -8.06
CA GLY A 102 14.75 19.63 -9.25
C GLY A 102 16.23 19.26 -9.26
N TYR A 103 16.87 19.22 -10.43
CA TYR A 103 18.28 18.83 -10.53
C TYR A 103 19.04 19.64 -11.56
N TYR A 104 20.38 19.60 -11.44
CA TYR A 104 21.32 20.28 -12.36
C TYR A 104 22.14 19.27 -13.17
N THR A 105 22.42 19.63 -14.42
CA THR A 105 23.48 19.01 -15.22
C THR A 105 24.55 20.03 -15.56
N LYS A 106 25.81 19.60 -15.75
CA LYS A 106 26.94 20.46 -16.07
C LYS A 106 26.90 20.89 -17.55
N THR A 107 27.10 22.18 -17.83
CA THR A 107 27.25 22.68 -19.20
C THR A 107 28.69 22.58 -19.67
N GLY A 108 28.96 21.71 -20.66
CA GLY A 108 30.14 21.75 -21.52
C GLY A 108 31.48 21.35 -20.93
N GLY A 109 32.00 20.24 -21.42
CA GLY A 109 33.39 19.76 -21.34
C GLY A 109 33.49 18.49 -22.18
N GLY A 110 34.22 18.55 -23.31
CA GLY A 110 34.30 17.49 -24.30
C GLY A 110 34.75 16.13 -23.78
N GLY A 111 34.17 15.07 -24.32
CA GLY A 111 34.79 13.79 -24.53
C GLY A 111 35.13 12.98 -23.26
N GLY A 112 34.15 12.46 -22.60
CA GLY A 112 34.24 11.38 -21.66
C GLY A 112 32.86 10.80 -21.50
N TYR A 113 32.67 9.52 -21.81
CA TYR A 113 31.46 8.78 -21.45
C TYR A 113 31.46 8.67 -19.92
N ASP A 114 30.84 9.66 -19.27
CA ASP A 114 30.50 9.54 -17.85
C ASP A 114 29.18 8.77 -17.82
N PRO A 115 29.13 7.57 -17.25
CA PRO A 115 27.85 6.89 -17.09
C PRO A 115 26.93 7.82 -16.30
N GLU A 116 25.75 8.12 -16.83
CA GLU A 116 24.70 8.83 -16.08
C GLU A 116 24.69 8.28 -14.66
N PRO A 117 24.83 9.14 -13.63
CA PRO A 117 24.64 8.66 -12.28
C PRO A 117 23.26 8.04 -12.22
N LYS A 118 23.20 6.78 -11.87
CA LYS A 118 21.94 6.09 -11.58
C LYS A 118 21.37 6.81 -10.35
N GLU A 119 20.56 7.84 -10.60
CA GLU A 119 19.79 8.46 -9.52
C GLU A 119 18.86 7.42 -8.95
N PRO A 120 18.73 7.33 -7.62
CA PRO A 120 17.63 6.59 -7.04
C PRO A 120 16.36 7.14 -7.65
N ILE A 121 15.52 6.29 -8.21
CA ILE A 121 14.19 6.70 -8.67
C ILE A 121 13.44 7.08 -7.39
N GLU A 122 13.49 8.34 -7.03
CA GLU A 122 12.74 8.88 -5.90
C GLU A 122 11.28 8.99 -6.35
N ILE A 123 10.52 7.98 -6.00
CA ILE A 123 9.09 7.97 -6.26
C ILE A 123 8.47 8.79 -5.14
N VAL A 124 8.26 10.07 -5.41
CA VAL A 124 7.48 10.94 -4.53
C VAL A 124 6.01 10.81 -4.89
N GLU A 125 5.44 9.65 -4.59
CA GLU A 125 4.03 9.54 -4.23
C GLU A 125 3.97 9.34 -2.73
N GLU A 126 3.73 10.39 -1.97
CA GLU A 126 3.17 10.24 -0.63
C GLU A 126 1.74 9.72 -0.73
N GLU A 127 1.57 8.53 -1.26
CA GLU A 127 0.36 7.77 -0.98
C GLU A 127 0.40 7.47 0.51
N VAL A 128 -0.60 7.94 1.23
CA VAL A 128 -0.89 7.44 2.58
C VAL A 128 -1.00 5.94 2.41
N ALA A 129 -0.08 5.20 3.01
CA ALA A 129 -0.06 3.75 2.87
C ALA A 129 -1.44 3.22 3.29
N ILE A 130 -2.07 2.46 2.42
CA ILE A 130 -3.41 1.91 2.68
C ILE A 130 -3.27 0.94 3.86
N PRO A 131 -4.02 1.15 4.97
CA PRO A 131 -3.77 0.41 6.18
C PRO A 131 -4.22 -1.05 6.07
N LEU A 132 -3.30 -1.96 6.38
CA LEU A 132 -3.59 -3.38 6.60
C LEU A 132 -3.74 -3.67 8.09
N ASN A 133 -4.58 -4.63 8.43
CA ASN A 133 -4.64 -5.20 9.78
C ASN A 133 -3.42 -6.12 9.97
N LYS A 134 -2.41 -5.63 10.68
CA LYS A 134 -1.19 -6.37 10.99
C LYS A 134 -1.18 -6.96 12.41
N ASP A 135 -2.18 -6.61 13.22
CA ASP A 135 -2.21 -6.96 14.64
C ASP A 135 -3.03 -8.22 14.93
N ASP A 136 -4.14 -8.41 14.20
CA ASP A 136 -4.99 -9.59 14.37
C ASP A 136 -4.56 -10.69 13.40
N HIS A 137 -4.12 -11.83 13.93
CA HIS A 137 -3.74 -12.98 13.10
C HIS A 137 -4.94 -13.87 12.81
N PHE A 138 -5.84 -13.42 11.94
CA PHE A 138 -6.93 -14.24 11.41
C PHE A 138 -6.53 -14.95 10.11
N ALA A 139 -7.13 -16.10 9.87
CA ALA A 139 -6.97 -16.84 8.62
C ALA A 139 -7.49 -16.03 7.43
N TYR A 140 -6.62 -15.71 6.48
CA TYR A 140 -6.99 -14.96 5.28
C TYR A 140 -7.14 -15.86 4.05
N ILE A 141 -6.67 -17.10 4.13
CA ILE A 141 -6.85 -18.14 3.11
C ILE A 141 -7.88 -19.17 3.59
N VAL A 142 -8.80 -19.50 2.71
CA VAL A 142 -9.79 -20.57 2.89
C VAL A 142 -9.44 -21.71 1.94
N GLY A 143 -9.53 -22.95 2.44
CA GLY A 143 -9.37 -24.13 1.59
C GLY A 143 -10.55 -24.31 0.63
N TYR A 144 -10.41 -25.21 -0.30
CA TYR A 144 -11.42 -25.55 -1.27
C TYR A 144 -12.47 -26.53 -0.70
N PRO A 145 -13.65 -26.65 -1.35
CA PRO A 145 -14.71 -27.56 -0.90
C PRO A 145 -14.30 -29.05 -0.86
N ASP A 146 -13.27 -29.43 -1.62
CA ASP A 146 -12.68 -30.78 -1.60
C ASP A 146 -11.73 -31.03 -0.44
N ASN A 147 -11.67 -30.09 0.52
CA ASN A 147 -10.80 -30.12 1.67
C ASN A 147 -9.29 -30.07 1.31
N THR A 148 -8.94 -29.35 0.25
CA THR A 148 -7.53 -29.06 -0.12
C THR A 148 -7.22 -27.58 0.07
N VAL A 149 -5.95 -27.19 0.16
CA VAL A 149 -5.46 -25.81 0.15
C VAL A 149 -4.70 -25.47 -1.12
N GLN A 150 -4.30 -26.48 -1.87
CA GLN A 150 -3.60 -26.41 -3.16
C GLN A 150 -2.40 -25.44 -3.16
N PRO A 151 -1.36 -25.68 -2.36
CA PRO A 151 -0.27 -24.71 -2.21
C PRO A 151 0.50 -24.46 -3.52
N GLU A 152 0.67 -25.48 -4.35
CA GLU A 152 1.33 -25.38 -5.65
C GLU A 152 0.38 -24.96 -6.80
N GLY A 153 -0.92 -24.87 -6.51
CA GLY A 153 -1.91 -24.35 -7.45
C GLY A 153 -1.67 -22.87 -7.75
N ILE A 154 -2.05 -22.45 -8.93
CA ILE A 154 -1.97 -21.04 -9.33
C ILE A 154 -3.14 -20.27 -8.71
N ILE A 155 -2.85 -19.11 -8.12
CA ILE A 155 -3.89 -18.23 -7.56
C ILE A 155 -4.45 -17.30 -8.65
N THR A 156 -5.75 -17.04 -8.56
CA THR A 156 -6.45 -16.14 -9.49
C THR A 156 -6.47 -14.70 -8.99
N ARG A 157 -6.69 -13.75 -9.93
CA ARG A 157 -6.77 -12.32 -9.63
C ARG A 157 -7.91 -11.99 -8.64
N GLU A 158 -9.04 -12.68 -8.74
CA GLU A 158 -10.15 -12.47 -7.80
C GLU A 158 -9.90 -13.05 -6.41
N GLU A 159 -9.20 -14.19 -6.30
CA GLU A 159 -8.78 -14.74 -5.00
C GLU A 159 -7.82 -13.79 -4.28
N VAL A 160 -6.87 -13.21 -5.02
CA VAL A 160 -5.97 -12.17 -4.50
C VAL A 160 -6.75 -10.94 -4.03
N ALA A 161 -7.71 -10.47 -4.82
CA ALA A 161 -8.56 -9.35 -4.41
C ALA A 161 -9.34 -9.68 -3.12
N ALA A 162 -9.88 -10.88 -2.99
CA ALA A 162 -10.59 -11.30 -1.77
C ALA A 162 -9.68 -11.33 -0.54
N VAL A 163 -8.42 -11.78 -0.69
CA VAL A 163 -7.45 -11.79 0.41
C VAL A 163 -7.11 -10.38 0.86
N PHE A 164 -6.70 -9.49 -0.04
CA PHE A 164 -6.35 -8.12 0.35
C PHE A 164 -7.55 -7.33 0.88
N TYR A 165 -8.76 -7.56 0.36
CA TYR A 165 -9.98 -6.98 0.95
C TYR A 165 -10.15 -7.37 2.43
N ARG A 166 -9.96 -8.65 2.78
CA ARG A 166 -10.04 -9.12 4.16
C ARG A 166 -8.96 -8.53 5.05
N LEU A 167 -7.76 -8.34 4.50
CA LEU A 167 -6.59 -7.84 5.22
C LEU A 167 -6.58 -6.31 5.41
N LEU A 168 -7.43 -5.55 4.74
CA LEU A 168 -7.59 -4.13 5.03
C LEU A 168 -7.97 -3.91 6.50
N ASP A 169 -7.48 -2.82 7.10
CA ASP A 169 -8.01 -2.34 8.37
C ASP A 169 -9.54 -2.25 8.31
N ALA A 170 -10.22 -2.75 9.33
CA ALA A 170 -11.68 -2.91 9.30
C ALA A 170 -12.41 -1.55 9.19
N ASN A 171 -11.91 -0.53 9.89
CA ASN A 171 -12.53 0.80 9.86
C ASN A 171 -12.30 1.45 8.49
N TYR A 172 -11.08 1.39 7.98
CA TYR A 172 -10.77 1.89 6.64
C TYR A 172 -11.59 1.17 5.57
N ARG A 173 -11.67 -0.16 5.62
CA ARG A 173 -12.46 -0.96 4.68
C ARG A 173 -13.93 -0.54 4.63
N GLU A 174 -14.56 -0.28 5.78
CA GLU A 174 -15.96 0.17 5.81
C GLU A 174 -16.15 1.55 5.18
N THR A 175 -15.13 2.42 5.18
CA THR A 175 -15.22 3.74 4.52
C THR A 175 -15.19 3.69 3.00
N ILE A 176 -14.57 2.65 2.42
CA ILE A 176 -14.37 2.51 0.97
C ILE A 176 -15.21 1.39 0.35
N LYS A 177 -15.94 0.62 1.15
CA LYS A 177 -16.68 -0.56 0.75
C LYS A 177 -17.73 -0.25 -0.33
N THR A 178 -17.63 -0.95 -1.45
CA THR A 178 -18.56 -0.83 -2.57
C THR A 178 -18.70 -2.13 -3.34
N THR A 179 -19.84 -2.34 -3.98
CA THR A 179 -20.05 -3.39 -4.96
C THR A 179 -19.98 -2.86 -6.40
N SER A 180 -19.92 -1.53 -6.56
CA SER A 180 -19.81 -0.91 -7.87
C SER A 180 -18.40 -1.09 -8.43
N ASN A 181 -18.32 -1.42 -9.70
CA ASN A 181 -17.06 -1.47 -10.45
C ASN A 181 -17.35 -1.20 -11.94
N ASP A 182 -16.33 -0.76 -12.67
CA ASP A 182 -16.42 -0.40 -14.09
C ASP A 182 -15.95 -1.54 -15.02
N PHE A 183 -15.69 -2.74 -14.48
CA PHE A 183 -15.20 -3.86 -15.27
C PHE A 183 -16.35 -4.66 -15.90
N PRO A 184 -16.47 -4.69 -17.25
CA PRO A 184 -17.59 -5.35 -17.93
C PRO A 184 -17.65 -6.88 -17.72
N ASP A 185 -16.54 -7.48 -17.30
CA ASP A 185 -16.40 -8.90 -17.01
C ASP A 185 -16.55 -9.27 -15.52
N VAL A 186 -16.88 -8.29 -14.66
CA VAL A 186 -17.17 -8.49 -13.25
C VAL A 186 -18.62 -8.14 -12.95
N GLY A 187 -19.52 -9.12 -13.14
CA GLY A 187 -20.94 -8.96 -12.81
C GLY A 187 -21.17 -8.73 -11.32
N LEU A 188 -22.21 -7.96 -10.98
CA LEU A 188 -22.56 -7.64 -9.59
C LEU A 188 -22.94 -8.87 -8.75
N ASP A 189 -23.36 -9.95 -9.38
CA ASP A 189 -23.70 -11.25 -8.79
C ASP A 189 -22.46 -12.15 -8.57
N ARG A 190 -21.29 -11.74 -9.08
CA ARG A 190 -20.08 -12.50 -8.88
C ARG A 190 -19.64 -12.41 -7.42
N TRP A 191 -19.26 -13.54 -6.82
CA TRP A 191 -18.81 -13.62 -5.42
C TRP A 191 -17.70 -12.63 -5.06
N SER A 192 -16.82 -12.33 -6.01
CA SER A 192 -15.67 -11.42 -5.85
C SER A 192 -15.98 -9.95 -6.18
N SER A 193 -17.20 -9.63 -6.64
CA SER A 193 -17.56 -8.28 -7.11
C SER A 193 -17.29 -7.20 -6.05
N LYS A 194 -17.73 -7.44 -4.81
CA LYS A 194 -17.49 -6.57 -3.65
C LYS A 194 -15.99 -6.35 -3.42
N HIS A 195 -15.19 -7.40 -3.47
CA HIS A 195 -13.75 -7.36 -3.22
C HIS A 195 -13.02 -6.55 -4.30
N ILE A 196 -13.31 -6.87 -5.56
CA ILE A 196 -12.72 -6.18 -6.72
C ILE A 196 -13.14 -4.71 -6.75
N GLY A 197 -14.44 -4.41 -6.62
CA GLY A 197 -14.96 -3.05 -6.64
C GLY A 197 -14.35 -2.17 -5.55
N THR A 198 -14.29 -2.69 -4.31
CA THR A 198 -13.71 -1.97 -3.18
C THR A 198 -12.22 -1.67 -3.39
N LEU A 199 -11.42 -2.65 -3.81
CA LEU A 199 -9.99 -2.44 -4.02
C LEU A 199 -9.70 -1.57 -5.26
N ALA A 200 -10.53 -1.64 -6.28
CA ALA A 200 -10.40 -0.81 -7.47
C ALA A 200 -10.75 0.66 -7.20
N SER A 201 -11.74 0.93 -6.33
CA SER A 201 -12.14 2.30 -5.98
C SER A 201 -11.02 3.13 -5.36
N VAL A 202 -10.02 2.48 -4.76
CA VAL A 202 -8.83 3.12 -4.16
C VAL A 202 -7.52 2.76 -4.87
N GLY A 203 -7.59 2.19 -6.08
CA GLY A 203 -6.44 1.95 -6.94
C GLY A 203 -5.50 0.83 -6.49
N ILE A 204 -5.89 -0.04 -5.54
CA ILE A 204 -5.09 -1.21 -5.12
C ILE A 204 -5.00 -2.21 -6.27
N VAL A 205 -6.13 -2.49 -6.91
CA VAL A 205 -6.18 -3.33 -8.11
C VAL A 205 -6.64 -2.50 -9.30
N VAL A 206 -6.14 -2.84 -10.47
CA VAL A 206 -6.49 -2.19 -11.74
C VAL A 206 -6.83 -3.23 -12.79
N GLY A 207 -7.65 -2.83 -13.77
CA GLY A 207 -7.96 -3.65 -14.94
C GLY A 207 -6.87 -3.58 -16.02
N TYR A 208 -7.10 -4.29 -17.09
CA TYR A 208 -6.27 -4.26 -18.30
C TYR A 208 -6.64 -3.05 -19.18
N PRO A 209 -5.77 -2.67 -20.15
CA PRO A 209 -6.04 -1.55 -21.05
C PRO A 209 -7.33 -1.69 -21.90
N ASP A 210 -7.85 -2.90 -22.05
CA ASP A 210 -9.13 -3.17 -22.73
C ASP A 210 -10.36 -2.96 -21.83
N GLY A 211 -10.14 -2.51 -20.59
CA GLY A 211 -11.16 -2.25 -19.59
C GLY A 211 -11.60 -3.49 -18.82
N SER A 212 -11.11 -4.70 -19.12
CA SER A 212 -11.45 -5.93 -18.39
C SER A 212 -10.64 -6.10 -17.11
N PHE A 213 -11.16 -6.83 -16.12
CA PHE A 213 -10.41 -7.23 -14.91
C PHE A 213 -9.83 -8.64 -15.03
N ARG A 214 -10.52 -9.53 -15.71
CA ARG A 214 -10.19 -10.95 -15.89
C ARG A 214 -10.07 -11.70 -14.56
N PRO A 215 -11.15 -11.75 -13.76
CA PRO A 215 -11.11 -12.24 -12.38
C PRO A 215 -10.63 -13.68 -12.24
N GLY A 216 -11.01 -14.57 -13.15
CA GLY A 216 -10.61 -15.97 -13.14
C GLY A 216 -9.22 -16.26 -13.72
N ASN A 217 -8.51 -15.25 -14.24
CA ASN A 217 -7.16 -15.46 -14.78
C ASN A 217 -6.15 -15.57 -13.64
N SER A 218 -5.03 -16.26 -13.91
CA SER A 218 -3.85 -16.22 -13.04
C SER A 218 -3.30 -14.81 -12.92
N ILE A 219 -2.66 -14.52 -11.78
CA ILE A 219 -1.92 -13.28 -11.55
C ILE A 219 -0.43 -13.57 -11.62
N THR A 220 0.35 -12.62 -12.14
CA THR A 220 1.79 -12.76 -12.26
C THR A 220 2.52 -12.29 -10.99
N ARG A 221 3.78 -12.72 -10.85
CA ARG A 221 4.66 -12.31 -9.76
C ARG A 221 4.88 -10.78 -9.75
N ALA A 222 4.97 -10.16 -10.93
CA ALA A 222 5.09 -8.71 -11.08
C ALA A 222 3.81 -7.97 -10.65
N GLU A 223 2.65 -8.45 -11.06
CA GLU A 223 1.37 -7.85 -10.67
C GLU A 223 1.17 -7.90 -9.15
N ILE A 224 1.53 -9.02 -8.49
CA ILE A 224 1.40 -9.14 -7.04
C ILE A 224 2.39 -8.24 -6.28
N ALA A 225 3.64 -8.11 -6.74
CA ALA A 225 4.61 -7.18 -6.17
C ALA A 225 4.12 -5.73 -6.27
N THR A 226 3.44 -5.37 -7.38
CA THR A 226 2.83 -4.05 -7.58
C THR A 226 1.66 -3.82 -6.62
N ILE A 227 0.77 -4.80 -6.43
CA ILE A 227 -0.34 -4.71 -5.47
C ILE A 227 0.19 -4.57 -4.04
N ALA A 228 1.15 -5.40 -3.62
CA ALA A 228 1.75 -5.34 -2.29
C ALA A 228 2.39 -3.97 -2.02
N SER A 229 2.96 -3.34 -3.03
CA SER A 229 3.59 -2.01 -2.92
C SER A 229 2.59 -0.88 -2.66
N LYS A 230 1.27 -1.11 -2.81
CA LYS A 230 0.23 -0.11 -2.46
C LYS A 230 0.01 0.02 -0.94
N PHE A 231 0.50 -0.93 -0.16
CA PHE A 231 0.31 -0.98 1.29
C PHE A 231 1.46 -0.38 2.10
N ASP A 232 2.50 0.14 1.43
CA ASP A 232 3.62 0.82 2.08
C ASP A 232 4.36 1.70 1.07
N LYS A 233 5.16 2.66 1.57
CA LYS A 233 5.98 3.53 0.71
C LYS A 233 6.99 2.69 -0.09
N LEU A 234 7.17 3.04 -1.36
CA LEU A 234 8.19 2.38 -2.18
C LEU A 234 9.59 2.67 -1.62
N SER A 235 10.42 1.64 -1.55
CA SER A 235 11.83 1.80 -1.19
C SER A 235 12.64 2.26 -2.40
N PRO A 236 13.49 3.28 -2.27
CA PRO A 236 14.41 3.69 -3.33
C PRO A 236 15.44 2.57 -3.59
N PHE A 237 15.87 2.41 -4.82
CA PHE A 237 16.90 1.45 -5.19
C PHE A 237 17.86 2.06 -6.22
N THR A 238 19.12 1.61 -6.20
CA THR A 238 20.16 2.03 -7.15
C THR A 238 20.46 0.96 -8.20
N ASP A 239 20.35 -0.30 -7.80
CA ASP A 239 20.65 -1.46 -8.63
C ASP A 239 19.48 -2.44 -8.61
N ASN A 240 19.30 -3.16 -9.72
CA ASN A 240 18.27 -4.18 -9.81
C ASN A 240 18.59 -5.36 -8.89
N SER A 241 17.63 -5.76 -8.07
CA SER A 241 17.73 -6.93 -7.20
C SER A 241 17.80 -8.25 -7.98
N PHE A 242 17.30 -8.25 -9.23
CA PHE A 242 17.22 -9.44 -10.09
C PHE A 242 17.64 -9.11 -11.52
N SER A 243 18.20 -10.10 -12.23
CA SER A 243 18.80 -9.92 -13.55
C SER A 243 17.77 -9.69 -14.68
N ASP A 244 16.54 -10.16 -14.52
CA ASP A 244 15.50 -10.22 -15.55
C ASP A 244 14.43 -9.13 -15.43
N ILE A 245 14.63 -8.14 -14.54
CA ILE A 245 13.65 -7.06 -14.34
C ILE A 245 14.07 -5.73 -14.99
N THR A 246 15.24 -5.66 -15.59
CA THR A 246 15.73 -4.44 -16.26
C THR A 246 14.79 -4.05 -17.42
N GLY A 247 14.23 -2.84 -17.36
CA GLY A 247 13.27 -2.34 -18.34
C GLY A 247 11.86 -2.95 -18.23
N HIS A 248 11.62 -3.83 -17.27
CA HIS A 248 10.28 -4.33 -17.01
C HIS A 248 9.42 -3.26 -16.37
N TRP A 249 8.13 -3.16 -16.75
CA TRP A 249 7.20 -2.14 -16.25
C TRP A 249 7.05 -2.12 -14.72
N ALA A 250 7.18 -3.27 -14.07
CA ALA A 250 7.09 -3.42 -12.62
C ALA A 250 8.46 -3.34 -11.90
N ASN A 251 9.52 -2.94 -12.59
CA ASN A 251 10.89 -2.91 -12.04
C ASN A 251 10.98 -2.25 -10.66
N GLN A 252 10.42 -1.05 -10.52
CA GLN A 252 10.45 -0.28 -9.27
C GLN A 252 9.72 -1.01 -8.12
N TYR A 253 8.56 -1.61 -8.40
CA TYR A 253 7.75 -2.33 -7.40
C TYR A 253 8.44 -3.60 -6.93
N ILE A 254 9.04 -4.35 -7.86
CA ILE A 254 9.79 -5.58 -7.57
C ILE A 254 11.03 -5.26 -6.72
N ASN A 255 11.81 -4.23 -7.08
CA ASN A 255 12.96 -3.82 -6.29
C ASN A 255 12.56 -3.36 -4.89
N SER A 256 11.51 -2.56 -4.76
CA SER A 256 11.00 -2.13 -3.46
C SER A 256 10.55 -3.32 -2.61
N ALA A 257 9.79 -4.25 -3.17
CA ALA A 257 9.34 -5.45 -2.47
C ALA A 257 10.51 -6.36 -2.04
N ALA A 258 11.55 -6.48 -2.87
CA ALA A 258 12.76 -7.23 -2.54
C ALA A 258 13.54 -6.59 -1.38
N GLN A 259 13.72 -5.27 -1.39
CA GLN A 259 14.42 -4.55 -0.32
C GLN A 259 13.68 -4.63 1.03
N LYS A 260 12.35 -4.71 0.99
CA LYS A 260 11.51 -4.92 2.18
C LYS A 260 11.50 -6.39 2.65
N GLY A 261 12.11 -7.30 1.90
CA GLY A 261 12.08 -8.73 2.19
C GLY A 261 10.72 -9.39 1.91
N TRP A 262 9.84 -8.73 1.16
CA TRP A 262 8.51 -9.27 0.85
C TRP A 262 8.55 -10.34 -0.24
N VAL A 263 9.49 -10.23 -1.16
CA VAL A 263 9.69 -11.18 -2.25
C VAL A 263 11.15 -11.62 -2.33
N ASN A 264 11.33 -12.87 -2.77
CA ASN A 264 12.62 -13.44 -3.09
C ASN A 264 12.65 -13.84 -4.56
N GLY A 265 13.85 -13.79 -5.17
CA GLY A 265 14.11 -14.35 -6.47
C GLY A 265 14.42 -15.84 -6.41
N TYR A 266 14.72 -16.39 -7.56
CA TYR A 266 15.19 -17.77 -7.70
C TYR A 266 16.71 -17.88 -7.52
N PRO A 267 17.24 -19.08 -7.25
CA PRO A 267 18.69 -19.29 -7.07
C PRO A 267 19.54 -18.90 -8.30
N ASP A 268 18.92 -18.82 -9.48
CA ASP A 268 19.56 -18.36 -10.71
C ASP A 268 19.70 -16.83 -10.84
N GLY A 269 19.27 -16.09 -9.82
CA GLY A 269 19.31 -14.62 -9.80
C GLY A 269 18.17 -13.93 -10.56
N THR A 270 17.15 -14.69 -11.00
CA THR A 270 15.96 -14.15 -11.67
C THR A 270 14.79 -13.94 -10.70
N PHE A 271 13.84 -13.08 -11.07
CA PHE A 271 12.54 -12.90 -10.39
C PHE A 271 11.40 -13.61 -11.09
N LYS A 272 11.52 -13.78 -12.41
CA LYS A 272 10.48 -14.29 -13.32
C LYS A 272 9.19 -13.49 -13.26
N PRO A 273 9.22 -12.19 -13.59
CA PRO A 273 8.12 -11.24 -13.35
C PRO A 273 6.81 -11.66 -14.02
N ASP A 274 6.84 -12.21 -15.21
CA ASP A 274 5.65 -12.61 -15.98
C ASP A 274 5.16 -14.03 -15.66
N GLN A 275 5.85 -14.76 -14.77
CA GLN A 275 5.38 -16.08 -14.35
C GLN A 275 4.17 -15.94 -13.42
N ALA A 276 3.16 -16.80 -13.61
CA ALA A 276 2.04 -16.92 -12.67
C ALA A 276 2.56 -17.35 -11.30
N ILE A 277 2.05 -16.71 -10.24
CA ILE A 277 2.44 -17.02 -8.85
C ILE A 277 1.62 -18.19 -8.30
N THR A 278 2.25 -19.08 -7.54
CA THR A 278 1.54 -20.14 -6.82
C THR A 278 0.86 -19.60 -5.56
N ARG A 279 -0.09 -20.35 -5.03
CA ARG A 279 -0.76 -19.98 -3.77
C ARG A 279 0.22 -19.95 -2.59
N ALA A 280 1.19 -20.87 -2.54
CA ALA A 280 2.23 -20.89 -1.51
C ALA A 280 3.15 -19.65 -1.61
N GLU A 281 3.63 -19.31 -2.80
CA GLU A 281 4.44 -18.10 -3.02
C GLU A 281 3.66 -16.83 -2.66
N PHE A 282 2.35 -16.79 -2.97
CA PHE A 282 1.48 -15.67 -2.58
C PHE A 282 1.31 -15.57 -1.07
N MET A 283 1.06 -16.69 -0.37
CA MET A 283 0.96 -16.71 1.10
C MET A 283 2.27 -16.24 1.75
N THR A 284 3.42 -16.70 1.26
CA THR A 284 4.74 -16.23 1.72
C THR A 284 4.88 -14.71 1.57
N LEU A 285 4.51 -14.16 0.42
CA LEU A 285 4.55 -12.71 0.21
C LEU A 285 3.64 -11.98 1.19
N VAL A 286 2.40 -12.44 1.37
CA VAL A 286 1.44 -11.80 2.27
C VAL A 286 1.91 -11.86 3.73
N ASN A 287 2.42 -13.00 4.20
CA ASN A 287 2.99 -13.14 5.53
C ASN A 287 4.16 -12.16 5.75
N ASN A 288 5.05 -12.02 4.77
CA ASN A 288 6.15 -11.06 4.84
C ASN A 288 5.65 -9.60 4.92
N VAL A 289 4.61 -9.24 4.16
CA VAL A 289 3.98 -7.90 4.22
C VAL A 289 3.35 -7.64 5.58
N LEU A 290 2.72 -8.67 6.17
CA LEU A 290 2.08 -8.61 7.50
C LEU A 290 3.07 -8.80 8.64
N GLU A 291 4.33 -9.13 8.34
CA GLU A 291 5.37 -9.45 9.33
C GLU A 291 4.98 -10.64 10.24
N ARG A 292 4.28 -11.62 9.68
CA ARG A 292 3.86 -12.86 10.34
C ARG A 292 4.84 -13.98 10.03
N ARG A 293 5.28 -14.71 11.06
CA ARG A 293 6.20 -15.82 10.89
C ARG A 293 6.15 -16.79 12.06
N VAL A 294 5.99 -18.05 11.79
CA VAL A 294 5.98 -19.12 12.79
C VAL A 294 7.00 -20.18 12.43
N GLN A 295 7.57 -20.85 13.44
CA GLN A 295 8.34 -22.09 13.24
C GLN A 295 7.43 -23.28 13.49
N LYS A 296 7.70 -24.39 12.82
CA LYS A 296 6.88 -25.59 12.86
C LYS A 296 6.62 -26.10 14.29
N GLU A 297 7.61 -26.02 15.16
CA GLU A 297 7.53 -26.42 16.58
C GLU A 297 6.59 -25.52 17.40
N ASN A 298 6.30 -24.31 16.94
CA ASN A 298 5.46 -23.33 17.60
C ASN A 298 4.01 -23.35 17.09
N ILE A 299 3.71 -24.17 16.08
CA ILE A 299 2.36 -24.39 15.56
C ILE A 299 1.61 -25.31 16.52
N LEU A 300 0.43 -24.88 16.97
CA LEU A 300 -0.37 -25.65 17.92
C LEU A 300 -0.88 -26.97 17.30
N PRO A 301 -0.99 -28.05 18.11
CA PRO A 301 -1.43 -29.36 17.61
C PRO A 301 -2.87 -29.40 17.07
N ASP A 302 -3.72 -28.46 17.49
CA ASP A 302 -5.11 -28.29 17.04
C ASP A 302 -5.26 -27.34 15.85
N ALA A 303 -4.13 -26.87 15.29
CA ALA A 303 -4.14 -26.11 14.05
C ALA A 303 -4.75 -26.92 12.90
N LYS A 304 -5.53 -26.25 12.07
CA LYS A 304 -6.17 -26.85 10.90
C LYS A 304 -5.12 -27.45 9.96
N GLN A 305 -5.38 -28.66 9.51
CA GLN A 305 -4.54 -29.38 8.55
C GLN A 305 -5.31 -29.68 7.27
N PHE A 306 -4.58 -29.73 6.16
CA PHE A 306 -5.12 -30.15 4.87
C PHE A 306 -4.34 -31.39 4.37
N PRO A 307 -5.03 -32.36 3.72
CA PRO A 307 -4.37 -33.60 3.27
C PRO A 307 -3.28 -33.38 2.21
N ASP A 308 -3.34 -32.27 1.49
CA ASP A 308 -2.36 -31.87 0.48
C ASP A 308 -1.27 -30.92 1.01
N LEU A 309 -1.20 -30.72 2.34
CA LEU A 309 -0.18 -29.90 2.99
C LEU A 309 0.78 -30.79 3.79
N SER A 310 1.89 -31.17 3.17
CA SER A 310 2.95 -31.92 3.86
C SER A 310 3.81 -31.03 4.74
N SER A 311 4.08 -31.47 5.97
CA SER A 311 4.92 -30.72 6.91
C SER A 311 6.42 -30.74 6.56
N ASN A 312 6.82 -31.36 5.46
CA ASN A 312 8.19 -31.35 4.95
C ASN A 312 8.38 -30.37 3.79
N GLU A 313 7.31 -29.73 3.32
CA GLU A 313 7.38 -28.75 2.25
C GLU A 313 7.91 -27.42 2.79
N TRP A 314 8.62 -26.69 1.94
CA TRP A 314 9.23 -25.41 2.28
C TRP A 314 8.19 -24.32 2.67
N TYR A 315 6.98 -24.48 2.19
CA TYR A 315 5.87 -23.54 2.43
C TYR A 315 4.96 -23.95 3.59
N TYR A 316 5.31 -24.98 4.37
CA TYR A 316 4.41 -25.51 5.40
C TYR A 316 4.02 -24.46 6.44
N GLU A 317 5.02 -23.78 7.01
CA GLU A 317 4.82 -22.74 8.01
C GLU A 317 4.02 -21.56 7.41
N GLU A 318 4.32 -21.18 6.18
CA GLU A 318 3.65 -20.08 5.47
C GLU A 318 2.16 -20.36 5.23
N VAL A 319 1.85 -21.59 4.87
CA VAL A 319 0.46 -22.02 4.68
C VAL A 319 -0.27 -22.12 6.02
N GLN A 320 0.37 -22.66 7.05
CA GLN A 320 -0.22 -22.75 8.40
C GLN A 320 -0.59 -21.36 8.94
N GLU A 321 0.28 -20.37 8.77
CA GLU A 321 0.06 -18.98 9.14
C GLU A 321 -1.14 -18.35 8.38
N ALA A 322 -1.30 -18.71 7.13
CA ALA A 322 -2.36 -18.17 6.26
C ALA A 322 -3.74 -18.77 6.54
N ILE A 323 -3.83 -20.02 7.02
CA ILE A 323 -5.08 -20.79 7.14
C ILE A 323 -5.62 -20.90 8.57
N ASN A 324 -4.85 -20.46 9.58
CA ASN A 324 -5.23 -20.54 10.98
C ASN A 324 -5.38 -19.15 11.59
N SER A 325 -6.48 -18.91 12.29
CA SER A 325 -6.59 -17.75 13.16
C SER A 325 -6.08 -18.11 14.55
N HIS A 326 -5.14 -17.33 15.06
CA HIS A 326 -4.47 -17.66 16.32
C HIS A 326 -4.08 -16.43 17.12
N TYR A 327 -4.01 -16.57 18.42
CA TYR A 327 -3.28 -15.65 19.29
C TYR A 327 -1.83 -16.11 19.41
N TYR A 328 -0.93 -15.16 19.59
CA TYR A 328 0.51 -15.43 19.59
C TYR A 328 1.25 -14.54 20.60
N GLN A 329 2.49 -14.91 20.87
CA GLN A 329 3.47 -14.11 21.61
C GLN A 329 4.77 -14.04 20.80
N ARG A 330 5.43 -12.90 20.85
CA ARG A 330 6.79 -12.67 20.32
C ARG A 330 7.42 -11.47 21.02
N ALA A 331 8.73 -11.44 21.17
CA ALA A 331 9.43 -10.36 21.85
C ALA A 331 9.48 -9.09 20.95
N THR A 332 9.76 -9.26 19.66
CA THR A 332 9.75 -8.18 18.66
C THR A 332 9.02 -8.62 17.39
N ARG A 333 8.69 -7.68 16.50
CA ARG A 333 8.06 -8.00 15.20
C ARG A 333 8.95 -8.85 14.28
N GLN A 334 10.26 -8.88 14.50
CA GLN A 334 11.21 -9.68 13.74
C GLN A 334 11.37 -11.11 14.26
N ASP A 335 10.91 -11.39 15.48
CA ASP A 335 10.99 -12.72 16.06
C ASP A 335 9.89 -13.65 15.51
N TYR A 336 10.14 -14.95 15.59
CA TYR A 336 9.13 -15.95 15.33
C TYR A 336 8.06 -15.93 16.41
N GLU A 337 6.85 -16.25 16.01
CA GLU A 337 5.69 -16.33 16.87
C GLU A 337 5.62 -17.66 17.59
N GLU A 338 5.18 -17.60 18.83
CA GLU A 338 4.71 -18.75 19.59
C GLU A 338 3.20 -18.68 19.66
N TRP A 339 2.50 -19.57 18.99
CA TRP A 339 1.04 -19.61 19.00
C TRP A 339 0.53 -20.03 20.36
N THR A 340 -0.47 -19.33 20.87
CA THR A 340 -1.00 -19.57 22.22
C THR A 340 -2.40 -20.16 22.22
N GLU A 341 -3.22 -19.83 21.22
CA GLU A 341 -4.59 -20.33 21.11
C GLU A 341 -5.07 -20.22 19.65
N ILE A 342 -5.83 -21.20 19.16
CA ILE A 342 -6.55 -21.14 17.89
C ILE A 342 -7.94 -20.58 18.14
N TYR A 343 -8.39 -19.62 17.33
CA TYR A 343 -9.74 -19.06 17.40
C TYR A 343 -10.43 -19.04 16.04
N TYR A 344 -11.75 -18.88 16.03
CA TYR A 344 -12.58 -18.97 14.82
C TYR A 344 -13.42 -17.70 14.66
N PRO A 345 -12.87 -16.62 14.04
CA PRO A 345 -13.60 -15.38 13.87
C PRO A 345 -14.69 -15.53 12.80
N GLN A 346 -15.76 -14.74 12.93
CA GLN A 346 -16.68 -14.52 11.82
C GLN A 346 -16.03 -13.51 10.86
N LEU A 347 -15.57 -14.01 9.75
CA LEU A 347 -14.97 -13.16 8.70
C LEU A 347 -16.06 -12.65 7.74
N ASP A 348 -15.96 -11.40 7.30
CA ASP A 348 -16.73 -10.87 6.18
C ASP A 348 -16.18 -11.49 4.88
N MET A 349 -16.86 -12.52 4.39
CA MET A 349 -16.44 -13.35 3.26
C MET A 349 -16.89 -12.74 1.92
#